data_3f52470df16bacadaa15694de3b21137
#
_entry.id   3f52470df16bacadaa15694de3b21137
#
_cell.length_a   1.000
_cell.length_b   1.000
_cell.length_c   1.000
_cell.angle_alpha   90.00
_cell.angle_beta   90.00
_cell.angle_gamma   90.00
#
_symmetry.space_group_name_H-M   'P 1'
#
loop_
_entity.id
_entity.type
_entity.pdbx_description
1 polymer ?
#
loop_
_entity_poly.entity_id
_entity_poly.type
_entity_poly.pdbx_seq_one_letter_code
_entity_poly.pdbx_strand_id
1 'polypeptide(L)'
;PYSFQGLGAECLSYVFALSATYDIKLIAMEITHEQQLDHVSNILAQQNNPTKILIQIGTRNAQNFELLKQIGKQKEYPILYKRGYGITLEESIAACEYLAHAGNNKIIFCLRGMKSQFAETHRNFVDFTQVPMLKRLTTMPICIDPSHAVGNYAVDLDGIPDIFHATAQGIIAGANAILVDIHPEPSQALVDAKQAICLEQLEKFLQDVYLSRELYKQRLHLHKATEHVSV
;
A
#
# COMPACT_ATOMS: atom_id res chain seq x y z
N PRO A 1 1.87 -7.12 -13.52
CA PRO A 1 1.23 -8.08 -14.43
C PRO A 1 2.24 -9.07 -14.99
N TYR A 2 1.78 -10.26 -15.36
CA TYR A 2 2.67 -11.34 -15.80
C TYR A 2 3.14 -11.18 -17.25
N SER A 3 2.43 -10.45 -18.06
CA SER A 3 2.64 -10.36 -19.51
C SER A 3 3.05 -8.98 -20.02
N PHE A 4 3.08 -7.97 -19.16
CA PHE A 4 3.44 -6.60 -19.53
C PHE A 4 4.68 -6.14 -18.77
N GLN A 5 5.76 -5.89 -19.52
CA GLN A 5 7.04 -5.43 -18.96
C GLN A 5 7.15 -3.89 -18.89
N GLY A 6 6.26 -3.17 -19.57
CA GLY A 6 6.32 -1.72 -19.66
C GLY A 6 7.55 -1.22 -20.41
N LEU A 7 7.93 0.02 -20.14
CA LEU A 7 9.10 0.69 -20.72
C LEU A 7 10.41 0.38 -19.97
N GLY A 8 10.38 -0.47 -18.96
CA GLY A 8 11.55 -0.74 -18.13
C GLY A 8 12.12 0.52 -17.48
N ALA A 9 13.45 0.65 -17.45
CA ALA A 9 14.12 1.80 -16.84
C ALA A 9 13.88 3.13 -17.58
N GLU A 10 13.47 3.11 -18.85
CA GLU A 10 13.18 4.33 -19.61
C GLU A 10 12.03 5.15 -19.00
N CYS A 11 11.06 4.49 -18.34
CA CYS A 11 9.95 5.18 -17.72
C CYS A 11 10.39 6.13 -16.59
N LEU A 12 11.53 5.88 -15.96
CA LEU A 12 12.01 6.65 -14.81
C LEU A 12 12.25 8.12 -15.18
N SER A 13 12.79 8.37 -16.39
CA SER A 13 13.04 9.74 -16.86
C SER A 13 11.73 10.53 -16.98
N TYR A 14 10.68 9.91 -17.50
CA TYR A 14 9.34 10.54 -17.60
C TYR A 14 8.69 10.74 -16.25
N VAL A 15 8.72 9.72 -15.39
CA VAL A 15 8.13 9.79 -14.04
C VAL A 15 8.78 10.89 -13.22
N PHE A 16 10.11 11.02 -13.26
CA PHE A 16 10.81 12.04 -12.50
C PHE A 16 10.67 13.46 -13.11
N ALA A 17 10.58 13.58 -14.43
CA ALA A 17 10.25 14.85 -15.05
C ALA A 17 8.85 15.33 -14.64
N LEU A 18 7.86 14.44 -14.64
CA LEU A 18 6.51 14.74 -14.18
C LEU A 18 6.49 15.07 -12.68
N SER A 19 7.24 14.34 -11.85
CA SER A 19 7.29 14.60 -10.41
C SER A 19 7.84 16.00 -10.10
N ALA A 20 8.82 16.46 -10.84
CA ALA A 20 9.35 17.83 -10.73
C ALA A 20 8.33 18.86 -11.20
N THR A 21 7.66 18.61 -12.33
CA THR A 21 6.65 19.53 -12.91
C THR A 21 5.46 19.74 -11.97
N TYR A 22 4.99 18.67 -11.33
CA TYR A 22 3.80 18.68 -10.45
C TYR A 22 4.13 18.72 -8.96
N ASP A 23 5.39 18.98 -8.61
CA ASP A 23 5.85 19.05 -7.21
C ASP A 23 5.49 17.80 -6.37
N ILE A 24 5.60 16.61 -6.97
CA ILE A 24 5.34 15.36 -6.28
C ILE A 24 6.49 15.05 -5.32
N LYS A 25 6.19 15.01 -4.04
CA LYS A 25 7.19 14.89 -2.97
C LYS A 25 7.69 13.46 -2.75
N LEU A 26 6.89 12.46 -3.08
CA LEU A 26 7.17 11.05 -2.81
C LEU A 26 6.63 10.17 -3.92
N ILE A 27 7.45 9.26 -4.43
CA ILE A 27 7.06 8.23 -5.39
C ILE A 27 7.31 6.86 -4.78
N ALA A 28 6.28 6.01 -4.75
CA ALA A 28 6.44 4.60 -4.41
C ALA A 28 6.80 3.79 -5.66
N MET A 29 7.88 2.99 -5.58
CA MET A 29 8.36 2.16 -6.70
C MET A 29 8.57 0.73 -6.26
N GLU A 30 7.99 -0.23 -6.97
CA GLU A 30 8.26 -1.64 -6.73
C GLU A 30 9.66 -2.01 -7.22
N ILE A 31 10.44 -2.58 -6.32
CA ILE A 31 11.81 -3.05 -6.58
C ILE A 31 11.81 -4.58 -6.45
N THR A 32 12.30 -5.25 -7.49
CA THR A 32 12.39 -6.72 -7.55
C THR A 32 13.82 -7.24 -7.40
N HIS A 33 14.82 -6.37 -7.60
CA HIS A 33 16.24 -6.62 -7.28
C HIS A 33 16.99 -5.30 -7.10
N GLU A 34 18.08 -5.33 -6.33
CA GLU A 34 18.78 -4.13 -5.83
C GLU A 34 19.32 -3.21 -6.93
N GLN A 35 19.80 -3.75 -8.04
CA GLN A 35 20.34 -2.97 -9.16
C GLN A 35 19.36 -1.93 -9.72
N GLN A 36 18.05 -2.13 -9.51
CA GLN A 36 17.05 -1.14 -9.92
C GLN A 36 17.16 0.15 -9.09
N LEU A 37 17.62 0.07 -7.83
CA LEU A 37 17.86 1.25 -7.01
C LEU A 37 18.99 2.12 -7.51
N ASP A 38 20.03 1.52 -8.06
CA ASP A 38 21.15 2.26 -8.65
C ASP A 38 20.68 3.09 -9.85
N HIS A 39 19.80 2.52 -10.67
CA HIS A 39 19.18 3.25 -11.78
C HIS A 39 18.35 4.42 -11.30
N VAL A 40 17.49 4.22 -10.29
CA VAL A 40 16.66 5.25 -9.69
C VAL A 40 17.52 6.39 -9.13
N SER A 41 18.51 6.06 -8.31
CA SER A 41 19.40 7.02 -7.66
C SER A 41 20.20 7.84 -8.68
N ASN A 42 20.72 7.20 -9.72
CA ASN A 42 21.48 7.86 -10.77
C ASN A 42 20.62 8.88 -11.55
N ILE A 43 19.39 8.52 -11.89
CA ILE A 43 18.51 9.43 -12.64
C ILE A 43 18.06 10.60 -11.76
N LEU A 44 17.72 10.37 -10.49
CA LEU A 44 17.40 11.44 -9.55
C LEU A 44 18.55 12.45 -9.39
N ALA A 45 19.76 11.92 -9.25
CA ALA A 45 20.97 12.76 -9.15
C ALA A 45 21.21 13.57 -10.43
N GLN A 46 21.08 12.95 -11.61
CA GLN A 46 21.26 13.61 -12.90
C GLN A 46 20.24 14.75 -13.13
N GLN A 47 19.00 14.56 -12.69
CA GLN A 47 17.93 15.55 -12.85
C GLN A 47 17.86 16.58 -11.72
N ASN A 48 18.72 16.47 -10.69
CA ASN A 48 18.65 17.27 -9.47
C ASN A 48 17.21 17.31 -8.89
N ASN A 49 16.54 16.16 -8.89
CA ASN A 49 15.14 16.02 -8.54
C ASN A 49 14.98 15.80 -7.02
N PRO A 50 14.23 16.64 -6.28
CA PRO A 50 14.07 16.53 -4.83
C PRO A 50 13.04 15.47 -4.41
N THR A 51 12.38 14.79 -5.35
CA THR A 51 11.36 13.78 -5.07
C THR A 51 11.97 12.61 -4.29
N LYS A 52 11.34 12.25 -3.19
CA LYS A 52 11.75 11.10 -2.37
C LYS A 52 11.19 9.79 -2.92
N ILE A 53 11.90 8.70 -2.67
CA ILE A 53 11.48 7.36 -3.07
C ILE A 53 11.04 6.57 -1.85
N LEU A 54 9.89 5.89 -1.98
CA LEU A 54 9.40 4.84 -1.11
C LEU A 54 9.59 3.51 -1.85
N ILE A 55 10.49 2.66 -1.36
CA ILE A 55 10.68 1.34 -1.96
C ILE A 55 9.49 0.47 -1.65
N GLN A 56 8.83 -0.07 -2.67
CA GLN A 56 7.78 -1.06 -2.48
C GLN A 56 8.34 -2.47 -2.69
N ILE A 57 8.14 -3.32 -1.69
CA ILE A 57 8.33 -4.78 -1.82
C ILE A 57 6.98 -5.37 -2.18
N GLY A 58 6.85 -5.85 -3.41
CA GLY A 58 5.62 -6.47 -3.90
C GLY A 58 5.31 -7.79 -3.18
N THR A 59 4.03 -8.16 -3.14
CA THR A 59 3.55 -9.36 -2.44
C THR A 59 4.22 -10.67 -2.91
N ARG A 60 4.66 -10.74 -4.18
CA ARG A 60 5.37 -11.90 -4.72
C ARG A 60 6.79 -12.03 -4.19
N ASN A 61 7.38 -10.93 -3.71
CA ASN A 61 8.70 -10.86 -3.12
C ASN A 61 8.67 -10.79 -1.58
N ALA A 62 7.50 -10.98 -0.96
CA ALA A 62 7.34 -10.88 0.49
C ALA A 62 8.25 -11.86 1.27
N GLN A 63 8.60 -13.00 0.69
CA GLN A 63 9.50 -14.00 1.25
C GLN A 63 10.82 -14.15 0.45
N ASN A 64 11.15 -13.19 -0.39
CA ASN A 64 12.45 -13.13 -1.04
C ASN A 64 13.48 -12.56 -0.05
N PHE A 65 13.93 -13.39 0.89
CA PHE A 65 14.77 -12.97 2.01
C PHE A 65 16.09 -12.34 1.58
N GLU A 66 16.65 -12.77 0.45
CA GLU A 66 17.88 -12.15 -0.08
C GLU A 66 17.60 -10.70 -0.54
N LEU A 67 16.50 -10.49 -1.26
CA LEU A 67 16.07 -9.14 -1.64
C LEU A 67 15.80 -8.29 -0.38
N LEU A 68 15.11 -8.84 0.62
CA LEU A 68 14.80 -8.11 1.86
C LEU A 68 16.09 -7.67 2.58
N LYS A 69 17.08 -8.55 2.70
CA LYS A 69 18.38 -8.21 3.29
C LYS A 69 19.11 -7.10 2.52
N GLN A 70 19.07 -7.17 1.19
CA GLN A 70 19.72 -6.18 0.33
C GLN A 70 19.04 -4.82 0.40
N ILE A 71 17.72 -4.78 0.29
CA ILE A 71 16.91 -3.55 0.41
C ILE A 71 17.05 -2.96 1.82
N GLY A 72 17.09 -3.80 2.87
CA GLY A 72 17.28 -3.36 4.24
C GLY A 72 18.61 -2.62 4.50
N LYS A 73 19.64 -2.81 3.67
CA LYS A 73 20.89 -2.03 3.73
C LYS A 73 20.72 -0.58 3.29
N GLN A 74 19.67 -0.28 2.50
CA GLN A 74 19.35 1.04 1.95
C GLN A 74 18.64 1.91 3.00
N LYS A 75 19.37 2.38 4.01
CA LYS A 75 18.83 3.05 5.21
C LYS A 75 18.13 4.38 4.94
N GLU A 76 18.40 5.02 3.83
CA GLU A 76 17.82 6.33 3.45
C GLU A 76 16.39 6.22 2.92
N TYR A 77 16.03 5.11 2.28
CA TYR A 77 14.72 4.91 1.68
C TYR A 77 13.74 4.26 2.66
N PRO A 78 12.54 4.85 2.89
CA PRO A 78 11.47 4.12 3.55
C PRO A 78 10.98 2.96 2.68
N ILE A 79 10.42 1.93 3.31
CA ILE A 79 9.99 0.69 2.67
C ILE A 79 8.50 0.47 2.91
N LEU A 80 7.74 0.24 1.84
CA LEU A 80 6.38 -0.28 1.87
C LEU A 80 6.44 -1.80 1.63
N TYR A 81 6.30 -2.57 2.68
CA TYR A 81 6.27 -4.03 2.60
C TYR A 81 4.83 -4.52 2.39
N LYS A 82 4.53 -5.02 1.20
CA LYS A 82 3.21 -5.62 0.89
C LYS A 82 3.20 -7.08 1.36
N ARG A 83 2.28 -7.39 2.27
CA ARG A 83 2.08 -8.74 2.80
C ARG A 83 2.01 -9.78 1.68
N GLY A 84 2.64 -10.93 1.90
CA GLY A 84 2.47 -12.10 1.05
C GLY A 84 1.03 -12.66 1.15
N TYR A 85 0.40 -12.95 0.03
CA TYR A 85 -1.01 -13.35 0.00
C TYR A 85 -1.27 -14.79 0.46
N GLY A 86 -0.24 -15.61 0.60
CA GLY A 86 -0.33 -17.02 0.99
C GLY A 86 0.38 -17.37 2.31
N ILE A 87 0.81 -16.37 3.08
CA ILE A 87 1.55 -16.54 4.33
C ILE A 87 0.79 -15.94 5.53
N THR A 88 1.09 -16.42 6.72
CA THR A 88 0.48 -15.93 7.96
C THR A 88 0.89 -14.48 8.26
N LEU A 89 0.19 -13.83 9.18
CA LEU A 89 0.56 -12.50 9.66
C LEU A 89 1.92 -12.52 10.35
N GLU A 90 2.18 -13.55 11.17
CA GLU A 90 3.43 -13.72 11.90
C GLU A 90 4.61 -13.91 10.96
N GLU A 91 4.49 -14.76 9.93
CA GLU A 91 5.52 -14.94 8.90
C GLU A 91 5.79 -13.64 8.15
N SER A 92 4.75 -12.82 7.90
CA SER A 92 4.91 -11.52 7.24
C SER A 92 5.64 -10.50 8.13
N ILE A 93 5.37 -10.51 9.44
CA ILE A 93 6.09 -9.67 10.42
C ILE A 93 7.55 -10.13 10.51
N ALA A 94 7.79 -11.44 10.62
CA ALA A 94 9.13 -12.00 10.65
C ALA A 94 9.91 -11.67 9.36
N ALA A 95 9.26 -11.60 8.21
CA ALA A 95 9.90 -11.14 6.98
C ALA A 95 10.36 -9.68 7.07
N CYS A 96 9.62 -8.81 7.75
CA CYS A 96 10.05 -7.43 8.00
C CYS A 96 11.29 -7.35 8.91
N GLU A 97 11.53 -8.35 9.77
CA GLU A 97 12.72 -8.39 10.63
C GLU A 97 14.01 -8.51 9.80
N TYR A 98 13.98 -9.13 8.61
CA TYR A 98 15.14 -9.16 7.71
C TYR A 98 15.52 -7.75 7.24
N LEU A 99 14.54 -6.88 6.97
CA LEU A 99 14.78 -5.48 6.63
C LEU A 99 15.36 -4.72 7.82
N ALA A 100 14.77 -4.89 9.00
CA ALA A 100 15.20 -4.23 10.23
C ALA A 100 16.59 -4.70 10.66
N HIS A 101 16.87 -6.00 10.61
CA HIS A 101 18.17 -6.58 10.95
C HIS A 101 19.28 -6.07 10.00
N ALA A 102 18.95 -5.87 8.71
CA ALA A 102 19.90 -5.29 7.76
C ALA A 102 20.12 -3.78 7.98
N GLY A 103 19.33 -3.13 8.85
CA GLY A 103 19.54 -1.77 9.35
C GLY A 103 18.48 -0.74 8.94
N ASN A 104 17.39 -1.14 8.28
CA ASN A 104 16.31 -0.22 7.88
C ASN A 104 15.03 -0.49 8.68
N ASN A 105 14.73 0.41 9.61
CA ASN A 105 13.52 0.37 10.44
C ASN A 105 12.38 1.26 9.91
N LYS A 106 12.55 1.91 8.76
CA LYS A 106 11.54 2.78 8.16
C LYS A 106 10.55 1.95 7.33
N ILE A 107 9.84 1.04 7.97
CA ILE A 107 8.97 0.07 7.31
C ILE A 107 7.51 0.46 7.53
N ILE A 108 6.73 0.51 6.44
CA ILE A 108 5.27 0.59 6.43
C ILE A 108 4.76 -0.80 6.04
N PHE A 109 3.95 -1.41 6.90
CA PHE A 109 3.36 -2.72 6.63
C PHE A 109 2.05 -2.56 5.85
N CYS A 110 1.91 -3.24 4.71
CA CYS A 110 0.73 -3.11 3.85
C CYS A 110 -0.09 -4.40 3.81
N LEU A 111 -1.31 -4.35 4.35
CA LEU A 111 -2.34 -5.36 4.17
C LEU A 111 -2.99 -5.18 2.79
N ARG A 112 -3.17 -6.27 2.05
CA ARG A 112 -3.65 -6.25 0.66
C ARG A 112 -4.55 -7.44 0.28
N GLY A 113 -5.11 -8.08 1.29
CA GLY A 113 -5.88 -9.30 1.15
C GLY A 113 -5.02 -10.56 1.06
N MET A 114 -5.62 -11.67 1.43
CA MET A 114 -5.03 -13.00 1.46
C MET A 114 -5.74 -13.92 0.49
N LYS A 115 -5.02 -14.83 -0.15
CA LYS A 115 -5.66 -15.92 -0.89
C LYS A 115 -6.45 -16.81 0.08
N SER A 116 -7.70 -17.06 -0.26
CA SER A 116 -8.59 -17.91 0.48
C SER A 116 -9.55 -18.61 -0.48
N GLN A 117 -9.89 -19.84 -0.19
CA GLN A 117 -10.97 -20.55 -0.88
C GLN A 117 -12.36 -19.98 -0.59
N PHE A 118 -12.48 -19.10 0.41
CA PHE A 118 -13.72 -18.40 0.75
C PHE A 118 -13.88 -17.04 0.06
N ALA A 119 -12.90 -16.61 -0.73
CA ALA A 119 -12.97 -15.36 -1.49
C ALA A 119 -13.58 -15.61 -2.87
N GLU A 120 -14.89 -15.88 -2.93
CA GLU A 120 -15.56 -16.22 -4.19
C GLU A 120 -15.84 -15.01 -5.07
N THR A 121 -16.15 -13.87 -4.48
CA THR A 121 -16.54 -12.64 -5.17
C THR A 121 -15.38 -11.66 -5.34
N HIS A 122 -14.47 -11.61 -4.38
CA HIS A 122 -13.28 -10.77 -4.40
C HIS A 122 -12.05 -11.55 -4.88
N ARG A 123 -11.04 -10.82 -5.35
CA ARG A 123 -9.74 -11.41 -5.74
C ARG A 123 -9.04 -12.11 -4.58
N ASN A 124 -9.21 -11.56 -3.37
CA ASN A 124 -8.65 -12.07 -2.13
C ASN A 124 -9.63 -11.88 -0.99
N PHE A 125 -9.43 -12.57 0.11
CA PHE A 125 -10.13 -12.30 1.35
C PHE A 125 -9.61 -10.98 1.95
N VAL A 126 -10.50 -10.03 2.20
CA VAL A 126 -10.15 -8.71 2.78
C VAL A 126 -9.72 -8.90 4.23
N ASP A 127 -8.45 -8.59 4.53
CA ASP A 127 -7.79 -8.88 5.82
C ASP A 127 -7.65 -7.65 6.74
N PHE A 128 -8.41 -6.59 6.52
CA PHE A 128 -8.24 -5.30 7.23
C PHE A 128 -8.67 -5.33 8.69
N THR A 129 -9.40 -6.37 9.12
CA THR A 129 -9.62 -6.66 10.53
C THR A 129 -8.33 -6.94 11.30
N GLN A 130 -7.23 -7.23 10.61
CA GLN A 130 -5.91 -7.44 11.21
C GLN A 130 -5.17 -6.13 11.53
N VAL A 131 -5.68 -4.96 11.14
CA VAL A 131 -5.07 -3.66 11.49
C VAL A 131 -4.88 -3.49 13.01
N PRO A 132 -5.88 -3.73 13.89
CA PRO A 132 -5.68 -3.63 15.34
C PRO A 132 -4.70 -4.68 15.88
N MET A 133 -4.63 -5.86 15.27
CA MET A 133 -3.66 -6.90 15.66
C MET A 133 -2.23 -6.44 15.37
N LEU A 134 -1.97 -5.93 14.17
CA LEU A 134 -0.67 -5.37 13.80
C LEU A 134 -0.24 -4.25 14.74
N LYS A 135 -1.15 -3.36 15.12
CA LYS A 135 -0.86 -2.28 16.08
C LYS A 135 -0.46 -2.75 17.47
N ARG A 136 -0.90 -3.95 17.88
CA ARG A 136 -0.46 -4.57 19.14
C ARG A 136 0.89 -5.26 19.02
N LEU A 137 1.19 -5.81 17.85
CA LEU A 137 2.37 -6.64 17.62
C LEU A 137 3.58 -5.82 17.17
N THR A 138 3.35 -4.65 16.53
CA THR A 138 4.41 -3.85 15.92
C THR A 138 4.17 -2.36 16.11
N THR A 139 5.23 -1.56 15.94
CA THR A 139 5.17 -0.10 15.85
C THR A 139 5.15 0.41 14.40
N MET A 140 5.16 -0.48 13.42
CA MET A 140 5.14 -0.10 12.01
C MET A 140 3.84 0.62 11.66
N PRO A 141 3.88 1.73 10.90
CA PRO A 141 2.68 2.28 10.28
C PRO A 141 2.02 1.25 9.37
N ILE A 142 0.68 1.25 9.33
CA ILE A 142 -0.09 0.26 8.58
C ILE A 142 -0.74 0.92 7.37
N CYS A 143 -0.42 0.42 6.20
CA CYS A 143 -1.09 0.72 4.95
C CYS A 143 -2.13 -0.36 4.65
N ILE A 144 -3.21 0.00 3.97
CA ILE A 144 -4.16 -0.93 3.36
C ILE A 144 -4.17 -0.73 1.85
N ASP A 145 -4.34 -1.81 1.12
CA ASP A 145 -4.45 -1.84 -0.34
C ASP A 145 -5.79 -2.50 -0.73
N PRO A 146 -6.88 -1.74 -0.71
CA PRO A 146 -8.20 -2.27 -1.02
C PRO A 146 -8.35 -2.70 -2.48
N SER A 147 -7.67 -2.05 -3.43
CA SER A 147 -7.70 -2.43 -4.84
C SER A 147 -7.28 -3.87 -5.05
N HIS A 148 -6.17 -4.29 -4.44
CA HIS A 148 -5.69 -5.66 -4.55
C HIS A 148 -6.42 -6.63 -3.62
N ALA A 149 -7.02 -6.17 -2.53
CA ALA A 149 -7.83 -7.01 -1.66
C ALA A 149 -9.14 -7.39 -2.36
N VAL A 150 -9.90 -6.43 -2.85
CA VAL A 150 -11.17 -6.62 -3.55
C VAL A 150 -10.94 -7.16 -4.97
N GLY A 151 -10.11 -6.49 -5.76
CA GLY A 151 -9.68 -6.93 -7.10
C GLY A 151 -10.69 -6.69 -8.22
N ASN A 152 -11.80 -6.02 -7.92
CA ASN A 152 -12.80 -5.57 -8.89
C ASN A 152 -13.42 -4.24 -8.45
N TYR A 153 -14.08 -3.56 -9.38
CA TYR A 153 -14.89 -2.39 -9.10
C TYR A 153 -16.36 -2.76 -9.27
N ALA A 154 -16.93 -3.41 -8.27
CA ALA A 154 -18.35 -3.70 -8.21
C ALA A 154 -19.06 -2.65 -7.35
N VAL A 155 -20.31 -2.35 -7.69
CA VAL A 155 -21.19 -1.45 -6.93
C VAL A 155 -22.34 -2.26 -6.38
N ASP A 156 -22.53 -2.20 -5.08
CA ASP A 156 -23.58 -2.94 -4.39
C ASP A 156 -24.94 -2.22 -4.43
N LEU A 157 -25.97 -2.83 -3.82
CA LEU A 157 -27.34 -2.31 -3.80
C LEU A 157 -27.48 -0.95 -3.11
N ASP A 158 -26.57 -0.61 -2.22
CA ASP A 158 -26.49 0.71 -1.56
C ASP A 158 -25.84 1.80 -2.43
N GLY A 159 -25.34 1.43 -3.60
CA GLY A 159 -24.67 2.34 -4.53
C GLY A 159 -23.23 2.68 -4.14
N ILE A 160 -22.67 1.98 -3.14
CA ILE A 160 -21.27 2.16 -2.70
C ILE A 160 -20.39 1.05 -3.30
N PRO A 161 -19.28 1.38 -3.96
CA PRO A 161 -18.37 0.36 -4.48
C PRO A 161 -17.72 -0.48 -3.38
N ASP A 162 -17.52 -1.78 -3.61
CA ASP A 162 -16.84 -2.71 -2.70
C ASP A 162 -15.49 -2.19 -2.22
N ILE A 163 -14.74 -1.55 -3.12
CA ILE A 163 -13.43 -0.97 -2.81
C ILE A 163 -13.55 0.19 -1.79
N PHE A 164 -14.65 0.96 -1.81
CA PHE A 164 -14.91 2.01 -0.82
C PHE A 164 -15.26 1.39 0.53
N HIS A 165 -16.12 0.37 0.55
CA HIS A 165 -16.43 -0.40 1.76
C HIS A 165 -15.18 -0.98 2.40
N ALA A 166 -14.33 -1.65 1.63
CA ALA A 166 -13.06 -2.20 2.13
C ALA A 166 -12.13 -1.10 2.66
N THR A 167 -12.06 0.05 1.97
CA THR A 167 -11.28 1.20 2.40
C THR A 167 -11.77 1.73 3.74
N ALA A 168 -13.08 1.95 3.89
CA ALA A 168 -13.69 2.42 5.12
C ALA A 168 -13.42 1.45 6.29
N GLN A 169 -13.56 0.14 6.08
CA GLN A 169 -13.22 -0.88 7.10
C GLN A 169 -11.79 -0.72 7.63
N GLY A 170 -10.83 -0.60 6.73
CA GLY A 170 -9.43 -0.46 7.13
C GLY A 170 -9.13 0.86 7.86
N ILE A 171 -9.74 1.97 7.43
CA ILE A 171 -9.60 3.28 8.08
C ILE A 171 -10.21 3.25 9.47
N ILE A 172 -11.44 2.72 9.62
CA ILE A 172 -12.14 2.61 10.92
C ILE A 172 -11.42 1.65 11.86
N ALA A 173 -10.70 0.65 11.34
CA ALA A 173 -9.80 -0.20 12.11
C ALA A 173 -8.51 0.51 12.51
N GLY A 174 -8.20 1.67 11.92
CA GLY A 174 -7.09 2.54 12.29
C GLY A 174 -5.86 2.47 11.38
N ALA A 175 -6.02 2.14 10.11
CA ALA A 175 -4.93 2.22 9.13
C ALA A 175 -4.35 3.64 9.03
N ASN A 176 -3.07 3.73 8.71
CA ASN A 176 -2.32 4.99 8.62
C ASN A 176 -2.21 5.52 7.19
N ALA A 177 -2.28 4.63 6.20
CA ALA A 177 -2.14 4.95 4.79
C ALA A 177 -3.04 4.05 3.94
N ILE A 178 -3.33 4.50 2.73
CA ILE A 178 -4.14 3.79 1.74
C ILE A 178 -3.36 3.75 0.43
N LEU A 179 -3.36 2.62 -0.23
CA LEU A 179 -2.85 2.42 -1.58
C LEU A 179 -4.00 1.96 -2.48
N VAL A 180 -4.30 2.70 -3.53
CA VAL A 180 -5.36 2.36 -4.49
C VAL A 180 -4.88 2.52 -5.93
N ASP A 181 -5.42 1.72 -6.82
CA ASP A 181 -5.21 1.84 -8.24
C ASP A 181 -6.23 2.83 -8.82
N ILE A 182 -5.75 3.80 -9.58
CA ILE A 182 -6.56 4.84 -10.21
C ILE A 182 -6.19 4.94 -11.68
N HIS A 183 -7.17 5.07 -12.55
CA HIS A 183 -6.93 5.29 -13.97
C HIS A 183 -8.00 6.25 -14.54
N PRO A 184 -7.63 7.19 -15.45
CA PRO A 184 -8.61 8.07 -16.09
C PRO A 184 -9.76 7.32 -16.76
N GLU A 185 -9.43 6.21 -17.43
CA GLU A 185 -10.38 5.32 -18.09
C GLU A 185 -9.99 3.86 -17.80
N PRO A 186 -10.52 3.24 -16.72
CA PRO A 186 -10.11 1.91 -16.26
C PRO A 186 -10.15 0.83 -17.33
N SER A 187 -11.10 0.90 -18.28
CA SER A 187 -11.20 -0.04 -19.41
C SER A 187 -9.98 -0.04 -20.33
N GLN A 188 -9.22 1.06 -20.36
CA GLN A 188 -8.00 1.23 -21.15
C GLN A 188 -6.72 0.91 -20.36
N ALA A 189 -6.84 0.61 -19.08
CA ALA A 189 -5.68 0.31 -18.27
C ALA A 189 -4.99 -0.97 -18.76
N LEU A 190 -3.69 -0.91 -18.99
CA LEU A 190 -2.89 -2.04 -19.45
C LEU A 190 -2.75 -3.13 -18.38
N VAL A 191 -2.93 -2.74 -17.11
CA VAL A 191 -2.79 -3.62 -15.95
C VAL A 191 -3.86 -3.27 -14.92
N ASP A 192 -4.31 -4.25 -14.17
CA ASP A 192 -5.22 -4.11 -13.03
C ASP A 192 -6.51 -3.29 -13.31
N ALA A 193 -6.96 -3.28 -14.57
CA ALA A 193 -8.11 -2.53 -15.08
C ALA A 193 -9.39 -2.73 -14.26
N LYS A 194 -9.65 -3.98 -13.82
CA LYS A 194 -10.90 -4.35 -13.12
C LYS A 194 -11.02 -3.73 -11.74
N GLN A 195 -9.91 -3.37 -11.11
CA GLN A 195 -9.84 -2.87 -9.73
C GLN A 195 -9.53 -1.37 -9.64
N ALA A 196 -9.26 -0.72 -10.77
CA ALA A 196 -8.93 0.68 -10.80
C ALA A 196 -10.18 1.56 -10.58
N ILE A 197 -10.04 2.56 -9.72
CA ILE A 197 -11.03 3.62 -9.53
C ILE A 197 -10.91 4.58 -10.73
N CYS A 198 -12.03 4.96 -11.35
CA CYS A 198 -12.04 6.00 -12.37
C CYS A 198 -11.65 7.35 -11.74
N LEU A 199 -10.83 8.13 -12.46
CA LEU A 199 -10.39 9.44 -11.98
C LEU A 199 -11.58 10.37 -11.64
N GLU A 200 -12.69 10.28 -12.37
CA GLU A 200 -13.93 11.05 -12.10
C GLU A 200 -14.53 10.73 -10.72
N GLN A 201 -14.24 9.55 -10.16
CA GLN A 201 -14.74 9.15 -8.85
C GLN A 201 -13.75 9.44 -7.71
N LEU A 202 -12.56 9.96 -8.03
CA LEU A 202 -11.53 10.21 -7.05
C LEU A 202 -11.99 11.19 -5.95
N GLU A 203 -12.69 12.24 -6.32
CA GLU A 203 -13.20 13.21 -5.34
C GLU A 203 -14.18 12.55 -4.35
N LYS A 204 -15.14 11.77 -4.86
CA LYS A 204 -16.07 11.01 -4.02
C LYS A 204 -15.36 10.02 -3.12
N PHE A 205 -14.36 9.32 -3.65
CA PHE A 205 -13.50 8.41 -2.87
C PHE A 205 -12.79 9.14 -1.72
N LEU A 206 -12.19 10.30 -1.99
CA LEU A 206 -11.48 11.09 -0.97
C LEU A 206 -12.44 11.63 0.10
N GLN A 207 -13.66 12.00 -0.28
CA GLN A 207 -14.71 12.40 0.68
C GLN A 207 -15.09 11.24 1.60
N ASP A 208 -15.26 10.03 1.07
CA ASP A 208 -15.56 8.82 1.85
C ASP A 208 -14.41 8.44 2.79
N VAL A 209 -13.16 8.53 2.32
CA VAL A 209 -11.95 8.39 3.15
C VAL A 209 -11.95 9.39 4.30
N TYR A 210 -12.27 10.64 4.03
CA TYR A 210 -12.34 11.68 5.05
C TYR A 210 -13.41 11.38 6.10
N LEU A 211 -14.62 11.02 5.70
CA LEU A 211 -15.71 10.63 6.60
C LEU A 211 -15.31 9.46 7.50
N SER A 212 -14.75 8.42 6.91
CA SER A 212 -14.29 7.23 7.64
C SER A 212 -13.20 7.58 8.66
N ARG A 213 -12.28 8.49 8.31
CA ARG A 213 -11.24 8.97 9.22
C ARG A 213 -11.80 9.77 10.39
N GLU A 214 -12.77 10.64 10.15
CA GLU A 214 -13.43 11.41 11.20
C GLU A 214 -14.20 10.49 12.18
N LEU A 215 -14.91 9.48 11.65
CA LEU A 215 -15.54 8.45 12.49
C LEU A 215 -14.53 7.69 13.34
N TYR A 216 -13.37 7.34 12.79
CA TYR A 216 -12.30 6.71 13.58
C TYR A 216 -11.82 7.60 14.73
N LYS A 217 -11.63 8.91 14.49
CA LYS A 217 -11.24 9.87 15.53
C LYS A 217 -12.29 9.98 16.65
N GLN A 218 -13.58 10.03 16.27
CA GLN A 218 -14.67 10.06 17.24
C GLN A 218 -14.69 8.80 18.11
N ARG A 219 -14.48 7.62 17.52
CA ARG A 219 -14.36 6.34 18.25
C ARG A 219 -13.19 6.35 19.23
N LEU A 220 -12.03 6.87 18.80
CA LEU A 220 -10.88 7.02 19.70
C LEU A 220 -11.20 7.92 20.89
N HIS A 221 -11.90 9.02 20.66
CA HIS A 221 -12.30 9.93 21.73
C HIS A 221 -13.27 9.26 22.70
N LEU A 222 -14.29 8.58 22.18
CA LEU A 222 -15.28 7.84 22.96
C LEU A 222 -14.62 6.83 23.92
N HIS A 223 -13.66 6.05 23.44
CA HIS A 223 -13.03 5.00 24.25
C HIS A 223 -11.96 5.53 25.21
N LYS A 224 -11.30 6.65 24.90
CA LYS A 224 -10.38 7.31 25.87
C LYS A 224 -11.11 7.96 27.04
N ALA A 225 -12.32 8.46 26.84
CA ALA A 225 -13.12 9.06 27.88
C ALA A 225 -13.60 8.05 28.95
N THR A 226 -13.65 6.75 28.61
CA THR A 226 -14.09 5.69 29.54
C THR A 226 -12.97 5.16 30.43
N GLU A 227 -11.70 5.39 30.13
CA GLU A 227 -10.57 4.96 30.97
C GLU A 227 -10.44 5.79 32.29
N HIS A 228 -11.11 6.94 32.37
CA HIS A 228 -11.11 7.80 33.58
C HIS A 228 -12.23 7.51 34.58
N VAL A 229 -13.05 6.49 34.34
CA VAL A 229 -14.21 6.14 35.21
C VAL A 229 -13.99 4.84 35.99
N SER A 230 -12.84 4.22 35.89
CA SER A 230 -12.48 3.01 36.65
C SER A 230 -11.59 3.40 37.84
N VAL A 231 -12.23 3.84 38.94
CA VAL A 231 -11.65 3.90 40.30
C VAL A 231 -12.45 2.99 41.18
#